data_4b57dae6fff03ab70891b2aaf13dabc3
#
_entry.id   4b57dae6fff03ab70891b2aaf13dabc3
#
_cell.length_a   1.000
_cell.length_b   1.000
_cell.length_c   1.000
_cell.angle_alpha   90.00
_cell.angle_beta   90.00
_cell.angle_gamma   90.00
#
_symmetry.space_group_name_H-M   'P 1'
#
loop_
_entity.id
_entity.type
_entity.pdbx_description
1 polymer ?
#
loop_
_entity_poly.entity_id
_entity_poly.type
_entity_poly.pdbx_seq_one_letter_code
_entity_poly.pdbx_strand_id
1 'polypeptide(L)'
;MKLLTEYETTAEADTASHRLEGKGIATYVSSRHTLGFPSGSIGPPGVGLWVVLDAQYEDAMASLLDPEHPVANPLSIEEILSIREDIQTGDMSTVFEVLAWLSGVLLLFVAIVYLVTGLK
;
A
#
# COMPACT_ATOMS: atom_id res chain seq x y z
N MET A 1 -1.52 -5.43 8.42
CA MET A 1 -2.78 -5.09 7.73
C MET A 1 -3.87 -6.02 8.22
N LYS A 2 -5.00 -5.48 8.66
CA LYS A 2 -6.13 -6.26 9.16
C LYS A 2 -7.41 -5.85 8.45
N LEU A 3 -8.27 -6.83 8.15
CA LEU A 3 -9.57 -6.58 7.54
C LEU A 3 -10.51 -5.93 8.57
N LEU A 4 -11.11 -4.80 8.21
CA LEU A 4 -12.11 -4.13 9.04
C LEU A 4 -13.51 -4.65 8.77
N THR A 5 -13.92 -4.61 7.50
CA THR A 5 -15.25 -5.03 7.07
C THR A 5 -15.27 -5.22 5.56
N GLU A 6 -16.35 -5.79 5.05
CA GLU A 6 -16.58 -5.96 3.63
C GLU A 6 -17.80 -5.17 3.19
N TYR A 7 -17.75 -4.65 1.97
CA TYR A 7 -18.85 -3.91 1.35
C TYR A 7 -19.26 -4.59 0.04
N GLU A 8 -20.47 -4.32 -0.40
CA GLU A 8 -20.95 -4.86 -1.67
C GLU A 8 -20.39 -4.12 -2.88
N THR A 9 -20.13 -2.83 -2.73
CA THR A 9 -19.63 -1.98 -3.82
C THR A 9 -18.33 -1.28 -3.45
N THR A 10 -17.52 -0.98 -4.46
CA THR A 10 -16.28 -0.20 -4.28
C THR A 10 -16.59 1.22 -3.79
N ALA A 11 -17.68 1.82 -4.26
CA ALA A 11 -18.07 3.17 -3.86
C ALA A 11 -18.33 3.27 -2.36
N GLU A 12 -19.00 2.28 -1.76
CA GLU A 12 -19.24 2.24 -0.32
C GLU A 12 -17.95 2.11 0.46
N ALA A 13 -17.05 1.21 0.02
CA ALA A 13 -15.74 1.01 0.63
C ALA A 13 -14.88 2.28 0.54
N ASP A 14 -14.87 2.94 -0.61
CA ASP A 14 -14.12 4.18 -0.81
C ASP A 14 -14.63 5.30 0.10
N THR A 15 -15.95 5.42 0.26
CA THR A 15 -16.54 6.42 1.16
C THR A 15 -16.09 6.18 2.60
N ALA A 16 -16.12 4.93 3.06
CA ALA A 16 -15.66 4.58 4.40
C ALA A 16 -14.15 4.83 4.55
N SER A 17 -13.37 4.49 3.54
CA SER A 17 -11.92 4.73 3.50
C SER A 17 -11.61 6.22 3.64
N HIS A 18 -12.28 7.09 2.88
CA HIS A 18 -12.08 8.52 2.97
C HIS A 18 -12.42 9.08 4.36
N ARG A 19 -13.47 8.56 4.97
CA ARG A 19 -13.85 8.98 6.34
C ARG A 19 -12.77 8.63 7.34
N LEU A 20 -12.22 7.43 7.25
CA LEU A 20 -11.14 6.98 8.15
C LEU A 20 -9.85 7.75 7.89
N GLU A 21 -9.51 7.98 6.63
CA GLU A 21 -8.32 8.78 6.28
C GLU A 21 -8.42 10.20 6.78
N GLY A 22 -9.62 10.78 6.76
CA GLY A 22 -9.87 12.11 7.33
C GLY A 22 -9.62 12.17 8.84
N LYS A 23 -9.64 11.03 9.52
CA LYS A 23 -9.31 10.91 10.94
C LYS A 23 -7.85 10.53 11.18
N GLY A 24 -7.05 10.35 10.13
CA GLY A 24 -5.65 9.96 10.24
C GLY A 24 -5.42 8.46 10.31
N ILE A 25 -6.37 7.66 9.83
CA ILE A 25 -6.24 6.20 9.77
C ILE A 25 -5.93 5.78 8.34
N ALA A 26 -4.80 5.10 8.16
CA ALA A 26 -4.41 4.57 6.85
C ALA A 26 -5.22 3.33 6.51
N THR A 27 -5.89 3.35 5.36
CA THR A 27 -6.75 2.26 4.90
C THR A 27 -6.38 1.78 3.51
N TYR A 28 -6.81 0.57 3.20
CA TYR A 28 -6.65 -0.04 1.88
C TYR A 28 -7.96 -0.71 1.47
N VAL A 29 -8.39 -0.45 0.24
CA VAL A 29 -9.60 -1.05 -0.32
C VAL A 29 -9.17 -2.13 -1.31
N SER A 30 -9.58 -3.37 -1.06
CA SER A 30 -9.31 -4.49 -1.95
C SER A 30 -10.58 -4.94 -2.64
N SER A 31 -10.46 -5.21 -3.95
CA SER A 31 -11.54 -5.80 -4.72
C SER A 31 -11.04 -7.08 -5.37
N ARG A 32 -11.93 -7.87 -5.98
CA ARG A 32 -11.52 -9.05 -6.74
C ARG A 32 -10.51 -8.70 -7.83
N HIS A 33 -10.68 -7.55 -8.46
CA HIS A 33 -9.77 -7.08 -9.50
C HIS A 33 -8.38 -6.76 -8.93
N THR A 34 -8.35 -6.15 -7.74
CA THR A 34 -7.08 -5.82 -7.07
C THR A 34 -6.33 -7.09 -6.64
N LEU A 35 -7.07 -8.13 -6.25
CA LEU A 35 -6.47 -9.40 -5.83
C LEU A 35 -6.13 -10.33 -7.00
N GLY A 36 -6.45 -9.94 -8.23
CA GLY A 36 -6.12 -10.72 -9.42
C GLY A 36 -7.05 -11.89 -9.71
N PHE A 37 -8.19 -11.99 -9.04
CA PHE A 37 -9.16 -13.03 -9.32
C PHE A 37 -9.87 -12.76 -10.66
N PRO A 38 -10.05 -13.79 -11.52
CA PRO A 38 -10.74 -13.59 -12.78
C PRO A 38 -12.22 -13.27 -12.58
N SER A 39 -12.76 -12.48 -13.51
CA SER A 39 -14.18 -12.15 -13.55
C SER A 39 -15.00 -13.45 -13.63
N GLY A 40 -16.00 -13.58 -12.74
CA GLY A 40 -16.83 -14.78 -12.68
C GLY A 40 -16.35 -15.86 -11.71
N SER A 41 -15.32 -15.59 -10.91
CA SER A 41 -14.87 -16.50 -9.85
C SER A 41 -15.99 -16.77 -8.85
N ILE A 42 -16.05 -18.01 -8.33
CA ILE A 42 -17.06 -18.43 -7.36
C ILE A 42 -16.76 -17.76 -6.02
N GLY A 43 -17.78 -17.15 -5.42
CA GLY A 43 -17.73 -16.48 -4.13
C GLY A 43 -18.50 -15.16 -4.15
N PRO A 44 -18.90 -14.62 -3.00
CA PRO A 44 -19.63 -13.36 -2.95
C PRO A 44 -18.76 -12.22 -3.48
N PRO A 45 -19.34 -11.29 -4.25
CA PRO A 45 -18.63 -10.07 -4.64
C PRO A 45 -18.43 -9.24 -3.38
N GLY A 46 -17.20 -9.25 -2.87
CA GLY A 46 -16.86 -8.51 -1.67
C GLY A 46 -15.75 -7.51 -1.96
N VAL A 47 -15.92 -6.29 -1.46
CA VAL A 47 -14.88 -5.29 -1.44
C VAL A 47 -14.42 -5.16 0.00
N GLY A 48 -13.16 -5.51 0.27
CA GLY A 48 -12.60 -5.47 1.62
C GLY A 48 -12.06 -4.09 1.96
N LEU A 49 -12.39 -3.60 3.15
CA LEU A 49 -11.77 -2.41 3.72
C LEU A 49 -10.79 -2.86 4.80
N TRP A 50 -9.53 -2.51 4.62
CA TRP A 50 -8.43 -2.94 5.49
C TRP A 50 -7.81 -1.74 6.18
N VAL A 51 -7.40 -1.93 7.44
CA VAL A 51 -6.51 -0.99 8.11
C VAL A 51 -5.07 -1.42 7.85
N VAL A 52 -4.23 -0.47 7.45
CA VAL A 52 -2.83 -0.76 7.09
C VAL A 52 -2.00 -1.03 8.34
N LEU A 53 -2.17 -0.21 9.37
CA LEU A 53 -1.43 -0.35 10.63
C LEU A 53 -2.29 -1.08 11.66
N ASP A 54 -1.79 -2.21 12.15
CA ASP A 54 -2.49 -3.01 13.17
C ASP A 54 -2.77 -2.21 14.44
N ALA A 55 -1.89 -1.26 14.79
CA ALA A 55 -2.07 -0.38 15.96
C ALA A 55 -3.30 0.50 15.85
N GLN A 56 -3.80 0.77 14.63
CA GLN A 56 -4.98 1.59 14.41
C GLN A 56 -6.27 0.78 14.27
N TYR A 57 -6.19 -0.53 14.36
CA TYR A 57 -7.33 -1.42 14.13
C TYR A 57 -8.51 -1.11 15.05
N GLU A 58 -8.27 -0.97 16.35
CA GLU A 58 -9.32 -0.72 17.33
C GLU A 58 -9.99 0.64 17.11
N ASP A 59 -9.19 1.66 16.84
CA ASP A 59 -9.70 3.01 16.54
C ASP A 59 -10.49 3.02 15.23
N ALA A 60 -10.04 2.28 14.24
CA ALA A 60 -10.73 2.17 12.96
C ALA A 60 -12.08 1.49 13.11
N MET A 61 -12.15 0.38 13.85
CA MET A 61 -13.42 -0.31 14.12
C MET A 61 -14.37 0.56 14.90
N ALA A 62 -13.88 1.24 15.95
CA ALA A 62 -14.69 2.16 16.74
C ALA A 62 -15.20 3.33 15.90
N SER A 63 -14.37 3.85 14.98
CA SER A 63 -14.74 4.95 14.10
C SER A 63 -15.79 4.56 13.07
N LEU A 64 -15.83 3.31 12.64
CA LEU A 64 -16.89 2.81 11.77
C LEU A 64 -18.24 2.77 12.45
N LEU A 65 -18.25 2.45 13.76
CA LEU A 65 -19.45 2.40 14.58
C LEU A 65 -19.87 3.79 15.09
N ASP A 66 -18.90 4.64 15.40
CA ASP A 66 -19.10 5.99 15.92
C ASP A 66 -18.23 6.97 15.14
N PRO A 67 -18.82 7.81 14.26
CA PRO A 67 -18.05 8.78 13.48
C PRO A 67 -17.32 9.83 14.31
N GLU A 68 -17.70 10.02 15.57
CA GLU A 68 -17.09 10.99 16.47
C GLU A 68 -16.00 10.39 17.36
N HIS A 69 -15.70 9.10 17.19
CA HIS A 69 -14.67 8.44 18.00
C HIS A 69 -13.29 9.09 17.79
N PRO A 70 -12.61 9.51 18.88
CA PRO A 70 -11.27 10.10 18.75
C PRO A 70 -10.23 9.04 18.44
N VAL A 71 -9.30 9.38 17.55
CA VAL A 71 -8.19 8.50 17.17
C VAL A 71 -6.97 8.85 18.03
N ALA A 72 -6.40 7.84 18.69
CA ALA A 72 -5.27 8.03 19.62
C ALA A 72 -3.99 8.46 18.89
N ASN A 73 -3.70 7.85 17.74
CA ASN A 73 -2.47 8.11 16.97
C ASN A 73 -2.80 8.42 15.51
N PRO A 74 -3.35 9.62 15.22
CA PRO A 74 -3.68 9.98 13.85
C PRO A 74 -2.41 10.20 13.01
N LEU A 75 -2.42 9.71 11.79
CA LEU A 75 -1.36 9.95 10.83
C LEU A 75 -1.60 11.28 10.10
N SER A 76 -0.52 11.94 9.68
CA SER A 76 -0.63 13.10 8.81
C SER A 76 -1.04 12.68 7.39
N ILE A 77 -1.54 13.63 6.60
CA ILE A 77 -1.89 13.37 5.20
C ILE A 77 -0.67 12.89 4.42
N GLU A 78 0.49 13.44 4.71
CA GLU A 78 1.75 13.05 4.06
C GLU A 78 2.12 11.60 4.37
N GLU A 79 1.94 11.17 5.62
CA GLU A 79 2.20 9.80 6.03
C GLU A 79 1.24 8.82 5.36
N ILE A 80 -0.04 9.17 5.27
CA ILE A 80 -1.05 8.35 4.59
C ILE A 80 -0.74 8.21 3.10
N LEU A 81 -0.37 9.32 2.44
CA LEU A 81 0.00 9.30 1.03
C LEU A 81 1.26 8.47 0.77
N SER A 82 2.23 8.55 1.67
CA SER A 82 3.45 7.74 1.59
C SER A 82 3.14 6.25 1.70
N ILE A 83 2.29 5.85 2.63
CA ILE A 83 1.85 4.46 2.80
C ILE A 83 1.10 3.98 1.56
N ARG A 84 0.21 4.82 1.04
CA ARG A 84 -0.56 4.49 -0.17
C ARG A 84 0.35 4.31 -1.39
N GLU A 85 1.35 5.15 -1.53
CA GLU A 85 2.34 5.05 -2.59
C GLU A 85 3.11 3.73 -2.49
N ASP A 86 3.56 3.36 -1.30
CA ASP A 86 4.24 2.09 -1.05
C ASP A 86 3.37 0.88 -1.42
N ILE A 87 2.08 0.93 -1.12
CA ILE A 87 1.15 -0.15 -1.46
C ILE A 87 0.94 -0.23 -2.98
N GLN A 88 0.77 0.91 -3.65
CA GLN A 88 0.51 0.96 -5.10
C GLN A 88 1.71 0.55 -5.92
N THR A 89 2.90 1.00 -5.53
CA THR A 89 4.15 0.63 -6.22
C THR A 89 4.60 -0.78 -5.87
N GLY A 90 4.23 -1.26 -4.68
CA GLY A 90 4.54 -2.60 -4.21
C GLY A 90 6.02 -2.92 -4.25
N ASP A 91 6.34 -4.20 -4.32
CA ASP A 91 7.73 -4.68 -4.38
C ASP A 91 8.43 -4.35 -5.70
N MET A 92 7.67 -4.03 -6.74
CA MET A 92 8.22 -3.74 -8.08
C MET A 92 9.14 -2.51 -8.05
N SER A 93 8.74 -1.45 -7.33
CA SER A 93 9.57 -0.24 -7.20
C SER A 93 10.91 -0.56 -6.54
N THR A 94 10.90 -1.33 -5.47
CA THR A 94 12.12 -1.75 -4.75
C THR A 94 12.99 -2.62 -5.65
N VAL A 95 12.41 -3.53 -6.43
CA VAL A 95 13.13 -4.38 -7.36
C VAL A 95 13.81 -3.55 -8.45
N PHE A 96 13.12 -2.55 -9.01
CA PHE A 96 13.70 -1.66 -10.01
C PHE A 96 14.84 -0.83 -9.45
N GLU A 97 14.71 -0.34 -8.21
CA GLU A 97 15.81 0.39 -7.54
C GLU A 97 17.03 -0.49 -7.35
N VAL A 98 16.85 -1.71 -6.86
CA VAL A 98 17.94 -2.66 -6.65
C VAL A 98 18.60 -3.00 -7.98
N LEU A 99 17.83 -3.25 -9.03
CA LEU A 99 18.35 -3.54 -10.36
C LEU A 99 19.15 -2.35 -10.95
N ALA A 100 18.66 -1.14 -10.77
CA ALA A 100 19.37 0.06 -11.22
C ALA A 100 20.70 0.23 -10.47
N TRP A 101 20.72 -0.05 -9.18
CA TRP A 101 21.92 -0.01 -8.35
C TRP A 101 22.95 -1.04 -8.81
N LEU A 102 22.54 -2.29 -9.00
CA LEU A 102 23.40 -3.38 -9.46
C LEU A 102 23.97 -3.09 -10.85
N SER A 103 23.15 -2.55 -11.74
CA SER A 103 23.54 -2.16 -13.08
C SER A 103 24.61 -1.07 -13.05
N GLY A 104 24.45 -0.05 -12.22
CA GLY A 104 25.45 1.01 -12.05
C GLY A 104 26.78 0.50 -11.50
N VAL A 105 26.74 -0.37 -10.49
CA VAL A 105 27.94 -0.98 -9.90
C VAL A 105 28.67 -1.84 -10.93
N LEU A 106 27.93 -2.62 -11.71
CA LEU A 106 28.50 -3.49 -12.75
C LEU A 106 29.22 -2.65 -13.83
N LEU A 107 28.59 -1.58 -14.30
CA LEU A 107 29.21 -0.66 -15.28
C LEU A 107 30.48 -0.02 -14.75
N LEU A 108 30.45 0.40 -13.48
CA LEU A 108 31.62 0.98 -12.83
C LEU A 108 32.78 -0.03 -12.76
N PHE A 109 32.47 -1.27 -12.40
CA PHE A 109 33.44 -2.36 -12.31
C PHE A 109 34.08 -2.64 -13.67
N VAL A 110 33.27 -2.73 -14.73
CA VAL A 110 33.74 -2.94 -16.09
C VAL A 110 34.64 -1.79 -16.55
N ALA A 111 34.27 -0.54 -16.22
CA ALA A 111 35.07 0.63 -16.55
C ALA A 111 36.45 0.61 -15.87
N ILE A 112 36.47 0.21 -14.60
CA ILE A 112 37.74 0.11 -13.83
C ILE A 112 38.60 -1.00 -14.43
N VAL A 113 38.08 -2.15 -14.75
CA VAL A 113 38.82 -3.25 -15.37
C VAL A 113 39.36 -2.83 -16.71
N TYR A 114 38.57 -2.11 -17.52
CA TYR A 114 39.00 -1.61 -18.82
C TYR A 114 40.14 -0.62 -18.69
N LEU A 115 40.08 0.31 -17.73
CA LEU A 115 41.12 1.27 -17.48
C LEU A 115 42.41 0.61 -17.02
N VAL A 116 42.35 -0.38 -16.14
CA VAL A 116 43.51 -1.10 -15.63
C VAL A 116 44.16 -1.93 -16.72
N THR A 117 43.36 -2.63 -17.56
CA THR A 117 43.90 -3.44 -18.65
C THR A 117 44.30 -2.61 -19.89
N GLY A 118 43.67 -1.45 -20.08
CA GLY A 118 44.01 -0.54 -21.18
C GLY A 118 45.28 0.29 -20.96
N LEU A 119 45.79 0.34 -19.75
CA LEU A 119 47.01 1.07 -19.38
C LEU A 119 48.29 0.26 -19.60
N LYS A 120 48.18 -0.94 -20.05
CA LYS A 120 49.32 -1.77 -20.47
C LYS A 120 49.62 -1.51 -21.95
#